data_ed54395c496cc026956d14b2cb28d756
#
_entry.id   ed54395c496cc026956d14b2cb28d756
#
_cell.length_a   1.000
_cell.length_b   1.000
_cell.length_c   1.000
_cell.angle_alpha   90.00
_cell.angle_beta   90.00
_cell.angle_gamma   90.00
#
_symmetry.space_group_name_H-M   'P 1'
#
loop_
_entity.id
_entity.type
_entity.pdbx_description
1 polymer ?
#
loop_
_entity_poly.entity_id
_entity_poly.type
_entity_poly.pdbx_seq_one_letter_code
_entity_poly.pdbx_strand_id
1 'polypeptide(L)'
;MLAKTVLRTIRKSLGRYLAVLSIIALGVGFFAGLRVTKESMVSTLDGYLGELEFYDLKLMSTLGLTEDDVKAFSELDGVKTAAGSVSADFIYVAGDGSDAVLHAHTMLDGMNKLDIVSGKYPEKADECVVDSKLSGAVKIGDKIEFSKSNSEETRDTFAYDAYTVTGFVDSPEYIYFERGTTSLAGGTASGYIYILPEGFSADYYTEIYLLFSDREKIYSGEYEELTGDMSDRAEELLDERAEIRYNGIVSDAQKEIDDGQAELDSKKQELEDARKELEDGRAEYEDEKENAYKQLEDSKSQLDSAKAELEKSRQELEAAKSQPAAQLPEVAAQLAAAEEALKA
;
A
#
# COMPACT_ATOMS: atom_id res chain seq x y z
N MET A 1 -56.37 4.07 72.09
CA MET A 1 -57.35 3.12 71.53
C MET A 1 -57.21 2.88 70.04
N LEU A 2 -56.98 3.85 69.18
CA LEU A 2 -56.87 3.72 67.73
C LEU A 2 -55.82 2.70 67.25
N ALA A 3 -54.58 2.70 67.81
CA ALA A 3 -53.50 1.77 67.43
C ALA A 3 -53.88 0.29 67.63
N LYS A 4 -54.56 -0.06 68.76
CA LYS A 4 -55.04 -1.43 68.98
C LYS A 4 -56.11 -1.85 68.04
N THR A 5 -56.98 -0.96 67.60
CA THR A 5 -58.06 -1.23 66.61
C THR A 5 -57.48 -1.44 65.23
N VAL A 6 -56.52 -0.61 64.79
CA VAL A 6 -55.80 -0.73 63.54
C VAL A 6 -55.02 -2.05 63.51
N LEU A 7 -54.28 -2.43 64.51
CA LEU A 7 -53.55 -3.69 64.59
C LEU A 7 -54.47 -4.92 64.50
N ARG A 8 -55.66 -4.86 65.12
CA ARG A 8 -56.67 -5.91 65.10
C ARG A 8 -57.28 -6.04 63.68
N THR A 9 -57.51 -4.91 62.99
CA THR A 9 -58.04 -4.89 61.63
C THR A 9 -56.98 -5.47 60.62
N ILE A 10 -55.74 -5.09 60.81
CA ILE A 10 -54.61 -5.64 60.00
C ILE A 10 -54.53 -7.15 60.17
N ARG A 11 -54.57 -7.68 61.40
CA ARG A 11 -54.55 -9.12 61.68
C ARG A 11 -55.74 -9.88 61.08
N LYS A 12 -56.94 -9.28 61.04
CA LYS A 12 -58.14 -9.90 60.48
C LYS A 12 -58.14 -9.96 58.92
N SER A 13 -57.41 -9.07 58.26
CA SER A 13 -57.32 -9.00 56.81
C SER A 13 -55.86 -9.05 56.32
N LEU A 14 -55.02 -9.85 56.99
CA LEU A 14 -53.57 -9.92 56.78
C LEU A 14 -53.23 -10.19 55.30
N GLY A 15 -53.99 -11.09 54.60
CA GLY A 15 -53.76 -11.41 53.20
C GLY A 15 -53.89 -10.18 52.29
N ARG A 16 -54.89 -9.30 52.54
CA ARG A 16 -55.09 -8.09 51.76
C ARG A 16 -53.95 -7.08 51.97
N TYR A 17 -53.50 -6.92 53.23
CA TYR A 17 -52.36 -6.02 53.54
C TYR A 17 -51.06 -6.53 52.98
N LEU A 18 -50.80 -7.85 53.05
CA LEU A 18 -49.63 -8.48 52.43
C LEU A 18 -49.65 -8.35 50.91
N ALA A 19 -50.81 -8.53 50.25
CA ALA A 19 -50.91 -8.34 48.80
C ALA A 19 -50.61 -6.90 48.38
N VAL A 20 -51.18 -5.89 49.06
CA VAL A 20 -50.90 -4.49 48.77
C VAL A 20 -49.42 -4.13 49.09
N LEU A 21 -48.89 -4.61 50.18
CA LEU A 21 -47.47 -4.39 50.57
C LEU A 21 -46.54 -5.01 49.50
N SER A 22 -46.83 -6.23 49.04
CA SER A 22 -46.04 -6.92 48.00
C SER A 22 -46.06 -6.17 46.69
N ILE A 23 -47.22 -5.64 46.24
CA ILE A 23 -47.30 -4.84 45.01
C ILE A 23 -46.49 -3.56 45.13
N ILE A 24 -46.58 -2.84 46.28
CA ILE A 24 -45.82 -1.63 46.51
C ILE A 24 -44.31 -1.96 46.58
N ALA A 25 -43.94 -2.99 47.33
CA ALA A 25 -42.56 -3.42 47.47
C ALA A 25 -41.92 -3.83 46.13
N LEU A 26 -42.66 -4.56 45.31
CA LEU A 26 -42.26 -4.93 43.95
C LEU A 26 -42.07 -3.68 43.05
N GLY A 27 -43.04 -2.76 43.08
CA GLY A 27 -42.99 -1.52 42.29
C GLY A 27 -41.79 -0.63 42.67
N VAL A 28 -41.63 -0.39 43.97
CA VAL A 28 -40.51 0.41 44.50
C VAL A 28 -39.17 -0.30 44.29
N GLY A 29 -39.11 -1.61 44.56
CA GLY A 29 -37.89 -2.41 44.37
C GLY A 29 -37.46 -2.49 42.90
N PHE A 30 -38.40 -2.68 41.98
CA PHE A 30 -38.10 -2.67 40.54
C PHE A 30 -37.61 -1.31 40.07
N PHE A 31 -38.26 -0.20 40.47
CA PHE A 31 -37.84 1.14 40.10
C PHE A 31 -36.47 1.50 40.69
N ALA A 32 -36.22 1.19 41.93
CA ALA A 32 -34.95 1.40 42.60
C ALA A 32 -33.83 0.55 41.94
N GLY A 33 -34.16 -0.72 41.63
CA GLY A 33 -33.24 -1.63 40.91
C GLY A 33 -32.83 -1.10 39.55
N LEU A 34 -33.79 -0.65 38.73
CA LEU A 34 -33.47 -0.07 37.41
C LEU A 34 -32.57 1.17 37.53
N ARG A 35 -32.80 2.00 38.49
CA ARG A 35 -31.99 3.21 38.70
C ARG A 35 -30.55 2.89 39.12
N VAL A 36 -30.35 1.92 39.99
CA VAL A 36 -29.02 1.47 40.43
C VAL A 36 -28.31 0.74 39.33
N THR A 37 -29.03 -0.03 38.48
CA THR A 37 -28.43 -0.76 37.36
C THR A 37 -27.75 0.19 36.38
N LYS A 38 -28.40 1.29 35.97
CA LYS A 38 -27.77 2.29 35.09
C LYS A 38 -26.46 2.81 35.63
N GLU A 39 -26.47 3.28 36.87
CA GLU A 39 -25.26 3.84 37.52
C GLU A 39 -24.14 2.80 37.65
N SER A 40 -24.50 1.54 37.98
CA SER A 40 -23.54 0.44 38.07
C SER A 40 -22.93 0.10 36.70
N MET A 41 -23.74 0.04 35.67
CA MET A 41 -23.25 -0.25 34.30
C MET A 41 -22.30 0.86 33.80
N VAL A 42 -22.70 2.12 33.96
CA VAL A 42 -21.85 3.27 33.57
C VAL A 42 -20.53 3.26 34.34
N SER A 43 -20.59 3.03 35.68
CA SER A 43 -19.37 2.99 36.48
C SER A 43 -18.44 1.83 36.13
N THR A 44 -19.02 0.66 35.78
CA THR A 44 -18.22 -0.50 35.33
C THR A 44 -17.55 -0.22 33.99
N LEU A 45 -18.29 0.35 33.03
CA LEU A 45 -17.76 0.71 31.72
C LEU A 45 -16.69 1.79 31.83
N ASP A 46 -16.95 2.84 32.63
CA ASP A 46 -15.99 3.93 32.89
C ASP A 46 -14.68 3.39 33.49
N GLY A 47 -14.75 2.47 34.44
CA GLY A 47 -13.59 1.80 34.99
C GLY A 47 -12.83 0.98 33.96
N TYR A 48 -13.53 0.18 33.18
CA TYR A 48 -12.96 -0.65 32.13
C TYR A 48 -12.22 0.17 31.06
N LEU A 49 -12.90 1.19 30.50
CA LEU A 49 -12.30 2.08 29.51
C LEU A 49 -11.09 2.83 30.07
N GLY A 50 -11.15 3.18 31.37
CA GLY A 50 -10.06 3.85 32.01
C GLY A 50 -8.82 3.01 32.27
N GLU A 51 -8.98 1.77 32.67
CA GLU A 51 -7.86 0.82 32.85
C GLU A 51 -7.14 0.55 31.53
N LEU A 52 -7.89 0.57 30.41
CA LEU A 52 -7.35 0.34 29.08
C LEU A 52 -6.87 1.62 28.38
N GLU A 53 -6.90 2.77 29.06
CA GLU A 53 -6.51 4.08 28.48
C GLU A 53 -7.21 4.30 27.11
N PHE A 54 -8.53 4.04 27.09
CA PHE A 54 -9.32 4.17 25.86
C PHE A 54 -9.43 5.64 25.44
N TYR A 55 -9.29 5.92 24.16
CA TYR A 55 -9.32 7.27 23.60
C TYR A 55 -10.64 8.00 23.90
N ASP A 56 -10.56 9.32 23.99
CA ASP A 56 -11.72 10.21 24.16
C ASP A 56 -12.21 10.75 22.80
N LEU A 57 -11.30 10.97 21.86
CA LEU A 57 -11.62 11.48 20.52
C LEU A 57 -10.81 10.74 19.45
N LYS A 58 -11.47 10.44 18.33
CA LYS A 58 -10.88 9.82 17.15
C LYS A 58 -11.01 10.77 15.96
N LEU A 59 -9.91 11.08 15.32
CA LEU A 59 -9.81 11.90 14.14
C LEU A 59 -9.54 11.03 12.92
N MET A 60 -10.17 11.32 11.80
CA MET A 60 -10.00 10.59 10.54
C MET A 60 -9.81 11.57 9.39
N SER A 61 -8.95 11.22 8.44
CA SER A 61 -8.73 12.01 7.22
C SER A 61 -8.67 11.12 5.99
N THR A 62 -9.32 11.54 4.92
CA THR A 62 -9.25 10.87 3.61
C THR A 62 -7.95 11.15 2.86
N LEU A 63 -7.19 12.18 3.26
CA LEU A 63 -5.88 12.52 2.70
C LEU A 63 -4.72 11.81 3.40
N GLY A 64 -5.03 11.02 4.44
CA GLY A 64 -4.05 10.48 5.36
C GLY A 64 -3.52 11.56 6.32
N LEU A 65 -3.03 11.12 7.46
CA LEU A 65 -2.45 11.93 8.52
C LEU A 65 -0.98 11.59 8.66
N THR A 66 -0.17 12.53 9.13
CA THR A 66 1.29 12.39 9.22
C THR A 66 1.75 12.44 10.68
N GLU A 67 3.03 12.12 10.91
CA GLU A 67 3.66 12.29 12.22
C GLU A 67 3.63 13.76 12.71
N ASP A 68 3.73 14.72 11.77
CA ASP A 68 3.60 16.15 12.11
C ASP A 68 2.18 16.51 12.57
N ASP A 69 1.15 15.80 12.07
CA ASP A 69 -0.23 15.96 12.52
C ASP A 69 -0.38 15.38 13.93
N VAL A 70 0.13 14.18 14.19
CA VAL A 70 0.14 13.58 15.54
C VAL A 70 0.81 14.51 16.54
N LYS A 71 1.95 15.11 16.17
CA LYS A 71 2.65 16.06 16.99
C LYS A 71 1.82 17.31 17.27
N ALA A 72 1.21 17.90 16.23
CA ALA A 72 0.36 19.08 16.37
C ALA A 72 -0.81 18.83 17.32
N PHE A 73 -1.48 17.67 17.23
CA PHE A 73 -2.54 17.27 18.14
C PHE A 73 -2.04 16.96 19.54
N SER A 74 -0.83 16.44 19.71
CA SER A 74 -0.23 16.20 21.02
C SER A 74 0.09 17.51 21.80
N GLU A 75 0.30 18.60 21.07
CA GLU A 75 0.56 19.93 21.61
C GLU A 75 -0.74 20.72 21.91
N LEU A 76 -1.91 20.18 21.54
CA LEU A 76 -3.20 20.81 21.82
C LEU A 76 -3.47 20.78 23.32
N ASP A 77 -3.78 21.95 23.91
CA ASP A 77 -4.06 22.06 25.34
C ASP A 77 -5.27 21.22 25.73
N GLY A 78 -5.12 20.42 26.78
CA GLY A 78 -6.11 19.43 27.23
C GLY A 78 -5.87 18.02 26.69
N VAL A 79 -4.97 17.79 25.73
CA VAL A 79 -4.58 16.47 25.25
C VAL A 79 -3.43 15.92 26.12
N LYS A 80 -3.62 14.73 26.68
CA LYS A 80 -2.60 13.97 27.42
C LYS A 80 -1.67 13.21 26.46
N THR A 81 -2.25 12.57 25.45
CA THR A 81 -1.55 11.74 24.47
C THR A 81 -2.29 11.77 23.15
N ALA A 82 -1.56 11.93 22.05
CA ALA A 82 -2.05 11.70 20.70
C ALA A 82 -1.26 10.54 20.09
N ALA A 83 -1.94 9.65 19.36
CA ALA A 83 -1.30 8.52 18.70
C ALA A 83 -1.88 8.30 17.31
N GLY A 84 -1.00 8.20 16.32
CA GLY A 84 -1.37 7.84 14.95
C GLY A 84 -1.60 6.33 14.81
N SER A 85 -2.58 5.94 14.04
CA SER A 85 -2.93 4.55 13.78
C SER A 85 -3.26 4.35 12.31
N VAL A 86 -2.90 3.19 11.79
CA VAL A 86 -3.39 2.69 10.52
C VAL A 86 -4.49 1.69 10.80
N SER A 87 -5.65 1.88 10.16
CA SER A 87 -6.76 0.95 10.17
C SER A 87 -7.14 0.60 8.74
N ALA A 88 -7.24 -0.69 8.43
CA ALA A 88 -7.58 -1.16 7.10
C ALA A 88 -8.38 -2.46 7.16
N ASP A 89 -9.35 -2.58 6.25
CA ASP A 89 -10.11 -3.80 6.07
C ASP A 89 -9.44 -4.70 5.04
N PHE A 90 -9.42 -5.99 5.29
CA PHE A 90 -8.91 -6.96 4.33
C PHE A 90 -9.69 -8.27 4.36
N ILE A 91 -9.67 -8.96 3.23
CA ILE A 91 -10.28 -10.29 3.08
C ILE A 91 -9.22 -11.33 3.43
N TYR A 92 -9.53 -12.22 4.37
CA TYR A 92 -8.68 -13.36 4.71
C TYR A 92 -9.34 -14.67 4.34
N VAL A 93 -8.55 -15.71 4.17
CA VAL A 93 -9.03 -17.08 3.93
C VAL A 93 -9.34 -17.74 5.26
N ALA A 94 -10.62 -17.96 5.54
CA ALA A 94 -11.05 -18.66 6.75
C ALA A 94 -10.68 -20.15 6.72
N GLY A 95 -10.69 -20.80 7.89
CA GLY A 95 -10.29 -22.21 8.02
C GLY A 95 -11.11 -23.22 7.21
N ASP A 96 -12.31 -22.84 6.75
CA ASP A 96 -13.16 -23.61 5.83
C ASP A 96 -12.92 -23.29 4.35
N GLY A 97 -11.96 -22.40 4.05
CA GLY A 97 -11.60 -21.95 2.71
C GLY A 97 -12.50 -20.85 2.15
N SER A 98 -13.43 -20.32 2.93
CA SER A 98 -14.26 -19.17 2.53
C SER A 98 -13.53 -17.86 2.76
N ASP A 99 -13.90 -16.84 1.97
CA ASP A 99 -13.45 -15.47 2.17
C ASP A 99 -14.27 -14.81 3.30
N ALA A 100 -13.60 -14.16 4.25
CA ALA A 100 -14.19 -13.36 5.30
C ALA A 100 -13.38 -12.08 5.53
N VAL A 101 -14.00 -11.04 6.10
CA VAL A 101 -13.35 -9.74 6.30
C VAL A 101 -12.92 -9.58 7.75
N LEU A 102 -11.70 -9.08 7.94
CA LEU A 102 -11.19 -8.61 9.23
C LEU A 102 -10.83 -7.12 9.14
N HIS A 103 -11.05 -6.42 10.26
CA HIS A 103 -10.45 -5.12 10.51
C HIS A 103 -9.05 -5.30 11.05
N ALA A 104 -8.06 -4.67 10.46
CA ALA A 104 -6.71 -4.60 10.99
C ALA A 104 -6.47 -3.23 11.61
N HIS A 105 -5.90 -3.20 12.81
CA HIS A 105 -5.56 -1.98 13.52
C HIS A 105 -4.10 -2.02 13.96
N THR A 106 -3.48 -0.85 14.05
CA THR A 106 -2.18 -0.70 14.69
C THR A 106 -2.31 -0.91 16.20
N MET A 107 -1.45 -1.74 16.76
CA MET A 107 -1.31 -1.85 18.21
C MET A 107 -0.57 -0.62 18.74
N LEU A 108 -1.26 0.17 19.56
CA LEU A 108 -0.73 1.40 20.14
C LEU A 108 -0.02 1.13 21.48
N ASP A 109 1.03 1.89 21.77
CA ASP A 109 1.67 1.89 23.06
C ASP A 109 1.05 2.96 23.98
N GLY A 110 0.66 2.56 25.18
CA GLY A 110 0.13 3.46 26.21
C GLY A 110 -1.31 3.94 26.02
N MET A 111 -1.99 3.60 24.92
CA MET A 111 -3.37 3.97 24.63
C MET A 111 -4.10 2.77 23.99
N ASN A 112 -5.43 2.70 24.13
CA ASN A 112 -6.28 1.63 23.58
C ASN A 112 -5.71 0.24 23.89
N LYS A 113 -5.30 0.03 25.14
CA LYS A 113 -4.71 -1.23 25.57
C LYS A 113 -5.68 -2.38 25.35
N LEU A 114 -5.16 -3.47 24.87
CA LEU A 114 -5.94 -4.69 24.64
C LEU A 114 -5.96 -5.55 25.89
N ASP A 115 -7.08 -6.24 26.14
CA ASP A 115 -7.17 -7.24 27.20
C ASP A 115 -6.82 -8.62 26.63
N ILE A 116 -5.70 -9.21 27.09
CA ILE A 116 -5.26 -10.53 26.64
C ILE A 116 -6.12 -11.62 27.27
N VAL A 117 -6.85 -12.34 26.42
CA VAL A 117 -7.64 -13.52 26.84
C VAL A 117 -6.78 -14.76 26.88
N SER A 118 -5.87 -14.94 25.90
CA SER A 118 -4.92 -16.06 25.88
C SER A 118 -3.75 -15.79 24.94
N GLY A 119 -2.61 -16.42 25.18
CA GLY A 119 -1.39 -16.22 24.37
C GLY A 119 -0.56 -15.03 24.85
N LYS A 120 0.07 -14.31 23.91
CA LYS A 120 0.91 -13.14 24.18
C LYS A 120 0.74 -12.09 23.10
N TYR A 121 1.17 -10.86 23.37
CA TYR A 121 1.25 -9.79 22.36
C TYR A 121 2.27 -10.13 21.26
N PRO A 122 2.09 -9.59 20.03
CA PRO A 122 3.07 -9.72 18.96
C PRO A 122 4.40 -9.06 19.36
N GLU A 123 5.50 -9.73 19.01
CA GLU A 123 6.87 -9.23 19.21
C GLU A 123 7.57 -8.94 17.89
N LYS A 124 6.97 -9.39 16.76
CA LYS A 124 7.50 -9.22 15.41
C LYS A 124 6.44 -8.62 14.50
N ALA A 125 6.90 -7.96 13.47
CA ALA A 125 6.04 -7.29 12.49
C ALA A 125 5.10 -8.23 11.71
N ASP A 126 5.45 -9.53 11.59
CA ASP A 126 4.65 -10.57 10.94
C ASP A 126 3.77 -11.37 11.93
N GLU A 127 3.63 -10.88 13.15
CA GLU A 127 2.78 -11.46 14.19
C GLU A 127 1.53 -10.57 14.43
N CYS A 128 0.43 -11.21 14.87
CA CYS A 128 -0.80 -10.51 15.24
C CYS A 128 -1.46 -11.10 16.48
N VAL A 129 -2.30 -10.31 17.14
CA VAL A 129 -3.34 -10.78 18.06
C VAL A 129 -4.70 -10.62 17.40
N VAL A 130 -5.60 -11.55 17.70
CA VAL A 130 -6.88 -11.72 17.02
C VAL A 130 -8.03 -11.59 18.01
N ASP A 131 -9.18 -11.14 17.53
CA ASP A 131 -10.46 -11.10 18.27
C ASP A 131 -10.72 -12.44 18.97
N SER A 132 -10.95 -12.41 20.28
CA SER A 132 -11.26 -13.59 21.10
C SER A 132 -12.45 -14.41 20.56
N LYS A 133 -13.38 -13.76 19.87
CA LYS A 133 -14.54 -14.37 19.22
C LYS A 133 -14.13 -15.39 18.14
N LEU A 134 -12.96 -15.23 17.52
CA LEU A 134 -12.46 -16.15 16.48
C LEU A 134 -11.70 -17.36 17.05
N SER A 135 -11.56 -17.49 18.38
CA SER A 135 -10.84 -18.59 19.04
C SER A 135 -11.38 -20.01 18.72
N GLY A 136 -12.62 -20.09 18.24
CA GLY A 136 -13.23 -21.35 17.76
C GLY A 136 -12.85 -21.73 16.33
N ALA A 137 -12.41 -20.76 15.51
CA ALA A 137 -12.08 -20.92 14.09
C ALA A 137 -10.56 -20.86 13.83
N VAL A 138 -9.81 -20.11 14.64
CA VAL A 138 -8.38 -19.85 14.51
C VAL A 138 -7.66 -20.30 15.79
N LYS A 139 -6.41 -20.72 15.71
CA LYS A 139 -5.57 -21.13 16.84
C LYS A 139 -4.30 -20.32 16.92
N ILE A 140 -3.73 -20.22 18.11
CA ILE A 140 -2.39 -19.65 18.29
C ILE A 140 -1.37 -20.47 17.47
N GLY A 141 -0.57 -19.78 16.66
CA GLY A 141 0.37 -20.36 15.71
C GLY A 141 -0.17 -20.53 14.28
N ASP A 142 -1.49 -20.39 14.07
CA ASP A 142 -2.04 -20.35 12.72
C ASP A 142 -1.68 -19.02 12.01
N LYS A 143 -1.82 -18.98 10.70
CA LYS A 143 -1.61 -17.77 9.90
C LYS A 143 -2.94 -17.22 9.43
N ILE A 144 -3.11 -15.94 9.57
CA ILE A 144 -4.16 -15.16 8.88
C ILE A 144 -3.63 -14.81 7.50
N GLU A 145 -4.00 -15.59 6.49
CA GLU A 145 -3.55 -15.42 5.11
C GLU A 145 -4.50 -14.51 4.32
N PHE A 146 -3.96 -13.59 3.54
CA PHE A 146 -4.75 -12.70 2.70
C PHE A 146 -5.36 -13.47 1.53
N SER A 147 -6.65 -13.25 1.30
CA SER A 147 -7.31 -13.77 0.11
C SER A 147 -6.77 -13.08 -1.16
N LYS A 148 -6.76 -13.82 -2.26
CA LYS A 148 -6.47 -13.27 -3.60
C LYS A 148 -7.53 -12.28 -4.08
N SER A 149 -8.67 -12.23 -3.42
CA SER A 149 -9.76 -11.30 -3.69
C SER A 149 -9.47 -9.86 -3.22
N ASN A 150 -8.42 -9.64 -2.41
CA ASN A 150 -7.99 -8.29 -2.05
C ASN A 150 -7.46 -7.53 -3.27
N SER A 151 -7.76 -6.22 -3.34
CA SER A 151 -7.16 -5.32 -4.32
C SER A 151 -5.65 -5.15 -4.08
N GLU A 152 -4.93 -4.69 -5.08
CA GLU A 152 -3.51 -4.35 -4.96
C GLU A 152 -3.32 -3.25 -3.91
N GLU A 153 -4.14 -2.21 -3.94
CA GLU A 153 -4.15 -1.12 -2.96
C GLU A 153 -4.30 -1.62 -1.52
N THR A 154 -5.24 -2.56 -1.28
CA THR A 154 -5.38 -3.18 0.05
C THR A 154 -4.12 -3.93 0.46
N ARG A 155 -3.48 -4.67 -0.46
CA ARG A 155 -2.26 -5.43 -0.16
C ARG A 155 -1.08 -4.52 0.13
N ASP A 156 -0.94 -3.42 -0.62
CA ASP A 156 0.13 -2.44 -0.48
C ASP A 156 0.08 -1.72 0.86
N THR A 157 -1.08 -1.68 1.53
CA THR A 157 -1.21 -1.15 2.89
C THR A 157 -0.49 -2.00 3.95
N PHE A 158 -0.24 -3.29 3.67
CA PHE A 158 0.34 -4.24 4.61
C PHE A 158 1.75 -4.65 4.19
N ALA A 159 2.63 -4.83 5.18
CA ALA A 159 4.01 -5.27 4.93
C ALA A 159 4.14 -6.76 4.61
N TYR A 160 3.13 -7.57 4.95
CA TYR A 160 3.12 -9.03 4.78
C TYR A 160 1.78 -9.52 4.24
N ASP A 161 1.80 -10.58 3.43
CA ASP A 161 0.61 -11.29 2.93
C ASP A 161 -0.02 -12.25 3.95
N ALA A 162 0.59 -12.43 5.12
CA ALA A 162 0.08 -13.28 6.19
C ALA A 162 0.69 -12.89 7.54
N TYR A 163 -0.11 -13.00 8.60
CA TYR A 163 0.30 -12.73 9.98
C TYR A 163 0.12 -13.95 10.85
N THR A 164 1.10 -14.25 11.71
CA THR A 164 1.06 -15.39 12.64
C THR A 164 0.33 -15.00 13.92
N VAL A 165 -0.68 -15.74 14.29
CA VAL A 165 -1.47 -15.51 15.50
C VAL A 165 -0.66 -15.85 16.75
N THR A 166 -0.44 -14.87 17.63
CA THR A 166 0.28 -15.05 18.90
C THR A 166 -0.64 -15.06 20.12
N GLY A 167 -1.86 -14.52 19.99
CA GLY A 167 -2.82 -14.49 21.08
C GLY A 167 -4.20 -14.06 20.65
N PHE A 168 -5.13 -14.14 21.59
CA PHE A 168 -6.49 -13.66 21.48
C PHE A 168 -6.71 -12.53 22.46
N VAL A 169 -7.39 -11.47 22.00
CA VAL A 169 -7.62 -10.25 22.77
C VAL A 169 -9.08 -9.81 22.71
N ASP A 170 -9.50 -9.10 23.75
CA ASP A 170 -10.67 -8.23 23.73
C ASP A 170 -10.20 -6.78 23.60
N SER A 171 -10.86 -6.02 22.75
CA SER A 171 -10.55 -4.61 22.49
C SER A 171 -11.67 -3.72 23.04
N PRO A 172 -11.34 -2.61 23.71
CA PRO A 172 -12.34 -1.64 24.17
C PRO A 172 -13.08 -0.96 23.00
N GLU A 173 -12.54 -0.98 21.79
CA GLU A 173 -13.18 -0.47 20.59
C GLU A 173 -14.35 -1.34 20.13
N TYR A 174 -14.36 -2.63 20.52
CA TYR A 174 -15.33 -3.64 20.08
C TYR A 174 -16.11 -4.24 21.25
N ILE A 175 -16.72 -3.39 22.08
CA ILE A 175 -17.57 -3.83 23.22
C ILE A 175 -18.90 -4.48 22.79
N TYR A 176 -19.29 -4.32 21.55
CA TYR A 176 -20.50 -4.94 20.98
C TYR A 176 -20.21 -6.31 20.36
N PHE A 177 -21.26 -7.11 20.19
CA PHE A 177 -21.12 -8.42 19.57
C PHE A 177 -20.82 -8.32 18.07
N GLU A 178 -21.47 -7.38 17.37
CA GLU A 178 -21.16 -7.09 15.96
C GLU A 178 -19.84 -6.34 15.85
N ARG A 179 -19.04 -6.72 14.84
CA ARG A 179 -17.70 -6.13 14.60
C ARG A 179 -17.71 -5.01 13.56
N GLY A 180 -18.89 -4.50 13.25
CA GLY A 180 -19.07 -3.37 12.34
C GLY A 180 -19.31 -3.79 10.89
N THR A 181 -19.38 -2.76 10.05
CA THR A 181 -19.61 -2.90 8.60
C THR A 181 -18.33 -2.58 7.83
N THR A 182 -18.21 -3.16 6.66
CA THR A 182 -17.10 -2.95 5.73
C THR A 182 -17.64 -2.71 4.33
N SER A 183 -16.85 -2.04 3.47
CA SER A 183 -17.15 -1.95 2.04
C SER A 183 -16.74 -3.22 1.26
N LEU A 184 -16.03 -4.15 1.91
CA LEU A 184 -15.54 -5.37 1.28
C LEU A 184 -16.54 -6.52 1.40
N ALA A 185 -16.50 -7.44 0.44
CA ALA A 185 -17.24 -8.71 0.43
C ALA A 185 -18.71 -8.58 0.87
N GLY A 186 -19.12 -9.27 1.94
CA GLY A 186 -20.50 -9.32 2.41
C GLY A 186 -20.98 -8.10 3.20
N GLY A 187 -20.18 -7.03 3.34
CA GLY A 187 -20.56 -5.79 4.02
C GLY A 187 -20.49 -5.86 5.55
N THR A 188 -20.03 -6.97 6.15
CA THR A 188 -19.83 -7.15 7.59
C THR A 188 -18.46 -7.73 7.90
N ALA A 189 -17.82 -7.21 8.96
CA ALA A 189 -16.57 -7.77 9.47
C ALA A 189 -16.83 -8.97 10.38
N SER A 190 -16.03 -10.00 10.24
CA SER A 190 -16.09 -11.23 11.05
C SER A 190 -15.37 -11.09 12.38
N GLY A 191 -14.41 -10.18 12.46
CA GLY A 191 -13.57 -9.92 13.62
C GLY A 191 -12.53 -8.85 13.31
N TYR A 192 -11.54 -8.76 14.18
CA TYR A 192 -10.43 -7.82 14.03
C TYR A 192 -9.09 -8.49 14.37
N ILE A 193 -8.01 -7.88 13.89
CA ILE A 193 -6.64 -8.17 14.32
C ILE A 193 -5.93 -6.86 14.72
N TYR A 194 -4.96 -6.99 15.62
CA TYR A 194 -4.01 -5.92 15.91
C TYR A 194 -2.62 -6.41 15.54
N ILE A 195 -1.89 -5.58 14.83
CA ILE A 195 -0.51 -5.80 14.41
C ILE A 195 0.38 -4.66 14.87
N LEU A 196 1.69 -4.88 14.91
CA LEU A 196 2.65 -3.81 15.23
C LEU A 196 2.67 -2.77 14.11
N PRO A 197 3.08 -1.52 14.38
CA PRO A 197 3.18 -0.48 13.35
C PRO A 197 3.98 -0.92 12.12
N GLU A 198 5.07 -1.67 12.33
CA GLU A 198 5.94 -2.20 11.26
C GLU A 198 5.28 -3.31 10.43
N GLY A 199 4.11 -3.78 10.82
CA GLY A 199 3.28 -4.68 10.04
C GLY A 199 2.52 -3.98 8.91
N PHE A 200 2.42 -2.65 8.93
CA PHE A 200 1.87 -1.86 7.84
C PHE A 200 3.00 -1.29 6.96
N SER A 201 2.72 -1.13 5.66
CA SER A 201 3.59 -0.46 4.68
C SER A 201 3.18 0.99 4.43
N ALA A 202 2.01 1.41 4.91
CA ALA A 202 1.52 2.77 4.74
C ALA A 202 2.46 3.77 5.43
N ASP A 203 2.79 4.85 4.73
CA ASP A 203 3.61 5.97 5.20
C ASP A 203 2.77 7.12 5.79
N TYR A 204 1.49 6.86 6.03
CA TYR A 204 0.53 7.78 6.62
C TYR A 204 -0.39 7.05 7.60
N TYR A 205 -0.98 7.80 8.52
CA TYR A 205 -2.02 7.30 9.43
C TYR A 205 -3.40 7.52 8.82
N THR A 206 -4.30 6.57 9.05
CA THR A 206 -5.73 6.70 8.69
C THR A 206 -6.51 7.39 9.79
N GLU A 207 -6.01 7.31 11.01
CA GLU A 207 -6.66 7.76 12.24
C GLU A 207 -5.65 8.36 13.21
N ILE A 208 -6.07 9.36 13.99
CA ILE A 208 -5.36 9.82 15.19
C ILE A 208 -6.32 9.69 16.35
N TYR A 209 -5.86 9.07 17.42
CA TYR A 209 -6.57 8.96 18.69
C TYR A 209 -6.03 9.98 19.67
N LEU A 210 -6.94 10.63 20.40
CA LEU A 210 -6.62 11.59 21.43
C LEU A 210 -7.14 11.08 22.78
N LEU A 211 -6.28 11.08 23.79
CA LEU A 211 -6.61 10.84 25.17
C LEU A 211 -6.48 12.18 25.91
N PHE A 212 -7.52 12.59 26.66
CA PHE A 212 -7.53 13.86 27.34
C PHE A 212 -6.78 13.82 28.69
N SER A 213 -6.27 14.96 29.09
CA SER A 213 -5.58 15.11 30.37
C SER A 213 -6.54 15.05 31.54
N ASP A 214 -7.69 15.71 31.42
CA ASP A 214 -8.75 15.69 32.41
C ASP A 214 -9.69 14.52 32.07
N ARG A 215 -9.88 13.66 33.06
CA ARG A 215 -10.73 12.50 32.93
C ARG A 215 -12.03 12.72 33.72
N GLU A 216 -13.07 13.01 32.96
CA GLU A 216 -14.41 13.07 33.50
C GLU A 216 -15.15 11.73 33.31
N LYS A 217 -16.16 11.49 34.13
CA LYS A 217 -16.94 10.26 34.04
C LYS A 217 -17.76 10.22 32.75
N ILE A 218 -17.65 9.13 31.98
CA ILE A 218 -18.42 8.96 30.75
C ILE A 218 -19.93 9.14 30.99
N TYR A 219 -20.63 9.73 30.03
CA TYR A 219 -22.05 10.11 30.12
C TYR A 219 -22.38 11.12 31.25
N SER A 220 -21.42 11.83 31.79
CA SER A 220 -21.67 13.02 32.62
C SER A 220 -21.82 14.27 31.77
N GLY A 221 -22.46 15.30 32.30
CA GLY A 221 -22.55 16.59 31.58
C GLY A 221 -21.17 17.24 31.40
N GLU A 222 -20.30 17.08 32.38
CA GLU A 222 -18.92 17.57 32.35
C GLU A 222 -18.12 16.89 31.24
N TYR A 223 -18.30 15.57 31.02
CA TYR A 223 -17.65 14.86 29.94
C TYR A 223 -18.19 15.28 28.56
N GLU A 224 -19.50 15.49 28.43
CA GLU A 224 -20.12 15.98 27.19
C GLU A 224 -19.64 17.39 26.83
N GLU A 225 -19.49 18.29 27.82
CA GLU A 225 -18.96 19.64 27.62
C GLU A 225 -17.48 19.59 27.22
N LEU A 226 -16.65 18.81 27.90
CA LEU A 226 -15.22 18.64 27.62
C LEU A 226 -15.01 18.08 26.22
N THR A 227 -15.70 16.99 25.86
CA THR A 227 -15.58 16.38 24.53
C THR A 227 -16.09 17.29 23.42
N GLY A 228 -17.13 18.08 23.67
CA GLY A 228 -17.63 19.09 22.72
C GLY A 228 -16.59 20.17 22.43
N ASP A 229 -16.04 20.81 23.47
CA ASP A 229 -15.00 21.85 23.33
C ASP A 229 -13.74 21.31 22.63
N MET A 230 -13.29 20.12 23.04
CA MET A 230 -12.12 19.48 22.42
C MET A 230 -12.37 19.07 20.97
N SER A 231 -13.60 18.64 20.63
CA SER A 231 -13.98 18.30 19.26
C SER A 231 -13.92 19.54 18.35
N ASP A 232 -14.50 20.67 18.79
CA ASP A 232 -14.49 21.92 18.00
C ASP A 232 -13.05 22.41 17.74
N ARG A 233 -12.20 22.36 18.77
CA ARG A 233 -10.79 22.76 18.66
C ARG A 233 -9.97 21.80 17.80
N ALA A 234 -10.26 20.50 17.90
CA ALA A 234 -9.60 19.50 17.08
C ALA A 234 -10.04 19.59 15.60
N GLU A 235 -11.32 19.94 15.33
CA GLU A 235 -11.82 20.15 13.97
C GLU A 235 -11.15 21.37 13.32
N GLU A 236 -11.01 22.49 14.04
CA GLU A 236 -10.31 23.67 13.55
C GLU A 236 -8.84 23.34 13.18
N LEU A 237 -8.13 22.64 14.06
CA LEU A 237 -6.76 22.22 13.77
C LEU A 237 -6.68 21.20 12.63
N LEU A 238 -7.65 20.27 12.55
CA LEU A 238 -7.70 19.27 11.46
C LEU A 238 -7.89 19.91 10.10
N ASP A 239 -8.73 20.95 10.00
CA ASP A 239 -8.95 21.72 8.77
C ASP A 239 -7.66 22.43 8.32
N GLU A 240 -6.94 23.06 9.26
CA GLU A 240 -5.63 23.68 8.98
C GLU A 240 -4.61 22.64 8.47
N ARG A 241 -4.54 21.49 9.15
CA ARG A 241 -3.64 20.41 8.78
C ARG A 241 -4.00 19.78 7.44
N ALA A 242 -5.29 19.63 7.15
CA ALA A 242 -5.79 19.13 5.86
C ALA A 242 -5.38 20.05 4.70
N GLU A 243 -5.43 21.37 4.87
CA GLU A 243 -4.96 22.33 3.86
C GLU A 243 -3.45 22.21 3.63
N ILE A 244 -2.66 22.09 4.70
CA ILE A 244 -1.21 21.88 4.61
C ILE A 244 -0.90 20.57 3.87
N ARG A 245 -1.58 19.48 4.22
CA ARG A 245 -1.41 18.15 3.58
C ARG A 245 -1.78 18.20 2.10
N TYR A 246 -2.92 18.79 1.77
CA TYR A 246 -3.36 18.96 0.37
C TYR A 246 -2.34 19.73 -0.47
N ASN A 247 -1.85 20.85 0.04
CA ASN A 247 -0.84 21.67 -0.65
C ASN A 247 0.48 20.91 -0.81
N GLY A 248 0.87 20.13 0.18
CA GLY A 248 2.04 19.24 0.10
C GLY A 248 1.90 18.22 -1.02
N ILE A 249 0.80 17.46 -1.04
CA ILE A 249 0.52 16.45 -2.08
C ILE A 249 0.52 17.07 -3.48
N VAL A 250 -0.12 18.24 -3.66
CA VAL A 250 -0.15 18.95 -4.95
C VAL A 250 1.26 19.39 -5.36
N SER A 251 2.05 19.91 -4.43
CA SER A 251 3.43 20.35 -4.68
C SER A 251 4.33 19.19 -5.10
N ASP A 252 4.22 18.05 -4.41
CA ASP A 252 5.01 16.85 -4.71
C ASP A 252 4.63 16.27 -6.08
N ALA A 253 3.34 16.19 -6.38
CA ALA A 253 2.85 15.74 -7.69
C ALA A 253 3.29 16.68 -8.82
N GLN A 254 3.26 18.01 -8.60
CA GLN A 254 3.75 18.97 -9.60
C GLN A 254 5.24 18.80 -9.86
N LYS A 255 6.02 18.60 -8.80
CA LYS A 255 7.46 18.35 -8.93
C LYS A 255 7.75 17.07 -9.73
N GLU A 256 7.03 15.99 -9.47
CA GLU A 256 7.18 14.74 -10.22
C GLU A 256 6.85 14.92 -11.72
N ILE A 257 5.80 15.71 -12.03
CA ILE A 257 5.47 16.08 -13.41
C ILE A 257 6.58 16.90 -14.05
N ASP A 258 7.13 17.90 -13.36
CA ASP A 258 8.19 18.76 -13.88
C ASP A 258 9.48 17.96 -14.12
N ASP A 259 9.86 17.06 -13.21
CA ASP A 259 11.00 16.16 -13.33
C ASP A 259 10.81 15.19 -14.52
N GLY A 260 9.63 14.61 -14.67
CA GLY A 260 9.27 13.76 -15.81
C GLY A 260 9.30 14.50 -17.15
N GLN A 261 8.86 15.75 -17.19
CA GLN A 261 8.92 16.60 -18.39
C GLN A 261 10.38 16.92 -18.77
N ALA A 262 11.24 17.22 -17.78
CA ALA A 262 12.66 17.46 -18.02
C ALA A 262 13.38 16.22 -18.59
N GLU A 263 13.07 15.04 -18.06
CA GLU A 263 13.61 13.76 -18.60
C GLU A 263 13.13 13.53 -20.04
N LEU A 264 11.85 13.77 -20.31
CA LEU A 264 11.29 13.63 -21.66
C LEU A 264 11.96 14.58 -22.66
N ASP A 265 12.21 15.82 -22.28
CA ASP A 265 12.88 16.80 -23.16
C ASP A 265 14.36 16.44 -23.39
N SER A 266 15.04 15.90 -22.38
CA SER A 266 16.41 15.35 -22.53
C SER A 266 16.43 14.18 -23.53
N LYS A 267 15.49 13.25 -23.43
CA LYS A 267 15.39 12.10 -24.35
C LYS A 267 15.01 12.50 -25.76
N LYS A 268 14.20 13.53 -25.95
CA LYS A 268 13.92 14.09 -27.27
C LYS A 268 15.18 14.66 -27.92
N GLN A 269 15.99 15.39 -27.17
CA GLN A 269 17.24 15.95 -27.66
C GLN A 269 18.23 14.85 -28.08
N GLU A 270 18.42 13.82 -27.24
CA GLU A 270 19.23 12.65 -27.57
C GLU A 270 18.77 11.98 -28.87
N LEU A 271 17.45 11.88 -29.07
CA LEU A 271 16.88 11.30 -30.29
C LEU A 271 17.11 12.18 -31.52
N GLU A 272 17.03 13.50 -31.40
CA GLU A 272 17.35 14.43 -32.48
C GLU A 272 18.81 14.34 -32.90
N ASP A 273 19.72 14.32 -31.92
CA ASP A 273 21.14 14.19 -32.15
C ASP A 273 21.49 12.85 -32.84
N ALA A 274 20.91 11.75 -32.39
CA ALA A 274 21.07 10.44 -33.01
C ALA A 274 20.50 10.37 -34.45
N ARG A 275 19.39 11.05 -34.73
CA ARG A 275 18.84 11.16 -36.09
C ARG A 275 19.77 11.92 -37.01
N LYS A 276 20.36 13.01 -36.54
CA LYS A 276 21.31 13.79 -37.31
C LYS A 276 22.59 12.97 -37.61
N GLU A 277 23.11 12.28 -36.62
CA GLU A 277 24.26 11.39 -36.79
C GLU A 277 23.99 10.29 -37.81
N LEU A 278 22.78 9.71 -37.80
CA LEU A 278 22.34 8.72 -38.77
C LEU A 278 22.22 9.32 -40.19
N GLU A 279 21.74 10.54 -40.32
CA GLU A 279 21.61 11.23 -41.63
C GLU A 279 22.99 11.56 -42.21
N ASP A 280 23.91 12.08 -41.38
CA ASP A 280 25.32 12.35 -41.74
C ASP A 280 26.03 11.03 -42.18
N GLY A 281 25.89 9.96 -41.41
CA GLY A 281 26.44 8.64 -41.73
C GLY A 281 25.86 8.03 -43.01
N ARG A 282 24.59 8.30 -43.32
CA ARG A 282 23.99 7.87 -44.61
C ARG A 282 24.56 8.66 -45.79
N ALA A 283 24.77 9.95 -45.63
CA ALA A 283 25.38 10.76 -46.68
C ALA A 283 26.81 10.30 -46.98
N GLU A 284 27.62 10.10 -45.93
CA GLU A 284 28.98 9.56 -46.04
C GLU A 284 29.01 8.17 -46.75
N TYR A 285 28.12 7.27 -46.36
CA TYR A 285 27.97 5.97 -47.01
C TYR A 285 27.62 6.05 -48.50
N GLU A 286 26.70 6.93 -48.91
CA GLU A 286 26.35 7.09 -50.32
C GLU A 286 27.53 7.69 -51.13
N ASP A 287 28.29 8.64 -50.56
CA ASP A 287 29.51 9.19 -51.19
C ASP A 287 30.60 8.12 -51.32
N GLU A 288 30.85 7.33 -50.29
CA GLU A 288 31.83 6.23 -50.36
C GLU A 288 31.41 5.16 -51.41
N LYS A 289 30.14 4.82 -51.45
CA LYS A 289 29.56 3.89 -52.42
C LYS A 289 29.71 4.41 -53.84
N GLU A 290 29.44 5.69 -54.10
CA GLU A 290 29.63 6.30 -55.44
C GLU A 290 31.12 6.28 -55.87
N ASN A 291 32.03 6.59 -54.95
CA ASN A 291 33.46 6.52 -55.17
C ASN A 291 33.92 5.08 -55.47
N ALA A 292 33.41 4.10 -54.72
CA ALA A 292 33.71 2.69 -54.98
C ALA A 292 33.20 2.23 -56.35
N TYR A 293 32.02 2.65 -56.80
CA TYR A 293 31.52 2.37 -58.13
C TYR A 293 32.38 3.00 -59.22
N LYS A 294 32.82 4.25 -59.08
CA LYS A 294 33.75 4.89 -60.03
C LYS A 294 35.06 4.13 -60.12
N GLN A 295 35.68 3.74 -59.01
CA GLN A 295 36.91 2.94 -59.00
C GLN A 295 36.73 1.57 -59.67
N LEU A 296 35.56 0.95 -59.48
CA LEU A 296 35.24 -0.32 -60.12
C LEU A 296 35.10 -0.16 -61.64
N GLU A 297 34.45 0.91 -62.10
CA GLU A 297 34.30 1.22 -63.53
C GLU A 297 35.65 1.55 -64.18
N ASP A 298 36.51 2.34 -63.57
CA ASP A 298 37.89 2.63 -64.01
C ASP A 298 38.70 1.33 -64.10
N SER A 299 38.63 0.48 -63.07
CA SER A 299 39.33 -0.81 -63.05
C SER A 299 38.86 -1.74 -64.15
N LYS A 300 37.55 -1.76 -64.38
CA LYS A 300 36.95 -2.52 -65.49
C LYS A 300 37.45 -2.00 -66.89
N SER A 301 37.48 -0.69 -67.08
CA SER A 301 37.99 -0.04 -68.26
C SER A 301 39.49 -0.39 -68.56
N GLN A 302 40.30 -0.34 -67.47
CA GLN A 302 41.71 -0.77 -67.55
C GLN A 302 41.84 -2.24 -67.88
N LEU A 303 41.01 -3.11 -67.27
CA LEU A 303 41.00 -4.54 -67.64
C LEU A 303 40.60 -4.80 -69.06
N ASP A 304 39.59 -4.12 -69.59
CA ASP A 304 39.13 -4.23 -70.94
C ASP A 304 40.22 -3.74 -71.92
N SER A 305 40.95 -2.66 -71.62
CA SER A 305 42.09 -2.17 -72.42
C SER A 305 43.23 -3.17 -72.42
N ALA A 306 43.58 -3.72 -71.23
CA ALA A 306 44.63 -4.73 -71.12
C ALA A 306 44.28 -6.03 -71.89
N LYS A 307 43.00 -6.44 -71.87
CA LYS A 307 42.54 -7.57 -72.65
C LYS A 307 42.64 -7.32 -74.15
N ALA A 308 42.33 -6.11 -74.62
CA ALA A 308 42.49 -5.73 -76.03
C ALA A 308 43.94 -5.75 -76.49
N GLU A 309 44.89 -5.24 -75.66
CA GLU A 309 46.32 -5.29 -75.91
C GLU A 309 46.84 -6.74 -75.94
N LEU A 310 46.37 -7.55 -74.98
CA LEU A 310 46.73 -8.97 -74.96
C LEU A 310 46.27 -9.66 -76.19
N GLU A 311 45.04 -9.48 -76.68
CA GLU A 311 44.52 -10.07 -77.88
C GLU A 311 45.26 -9.61 -79.11
N LYS A 312 45.62 -8.34 -79.18
CA LYS A 312 46.51 -7.81 -80.27
C LYS A 312 47.86 -8.47 -80.22
N SER A 313 48.51 -8.58 -79.05
CA SER A 313 49.79 -9.26 -78.88
C SER A 313 49.74 -10.74 -79.30
N ARG A 314 48.61 -11.44 -78.98
CA ARG A 314 48.36 -12.82 -79.46
C ARG A 314 48.26 -12.92 -80.95
N GLN A 315 47.56 -12.01 -81.63
CA GLN A 315 47.43 -11.96 -83.06
C GLN A 315 48.81 -11.69 -83.74
N GLU A 316 49.60 -10.76 -83.19
CA GLU A 316 50.94 -10.44 -83.64
C GLU A 316 51.88 -11.67 -83.47
N LEU A 317 51.76 -12.40 -82.36
CA LEU A 317 52.51 -13.63 -82.15
C LEU A 317 52.12 -14.73 -83.13
N GLU A 318 50.86 -14.96 -83.41
CA GLU A 318 50.37 -15.93 -84.38
C GLU A 318 50.79 -15.57 -85.81
N ALA A 319 50.78 -14.26 -86.14
CA ALA A 319 51.29 -13.77 -87.46
C ALA A 319 52.82 -14.00 -87.59
N ALA A 320 53.58 -13.78 -86.50
CA ALA A 320 55.01 -14.04 -86.50
C ALA A 320 55.34 -15.54 -86.67
N LYS A 321 54.58 -16.45 -86.04
CA LYS A 321 54.73 -17.90 -86.23
C LYS A 321 54.47 -18.37 -87.64
N SER A 322 53.64 -17.69 -88.35
CA SER A 322 53.29 -18.04 -89.74
C SER A 322 54.31 -17.55 -90.80
N GLN A 323 55.34 -16.78 -90.43
CA GLN A 323 56.39 -16.31 -91.36
C GLN A 323 57.50 -17.35 -91.56
N PRO A 324 58.10 -17.43 -92.77
CA PRO A 324 59.16 -18.42 -93.06
C PRO A 324 60.39 -18.34 -92.13
N ALA A 325 60.70 -17.18 -91.59
CA ALA A 325 61.76 -16.97 -90.59
C ALA A 325 61.53 -17.68 -89.23
N ALA A 326 60.30 -18.08 -88.94
CA ALA A 326 59.94 -18.79 -87.73
C ALA A 326 60.46 -20.22 -87.62
N GLN A 327 61.05 -20.74 -88.70
CA GLN A 327 61.68 -22.09 -88.81
C GLN A 327 63.15 -22.08 -88.35
N LEU A 328 63.75 -20.93 -88.09
CA LEU A 328 65.13 -20.82 -87.56
C LEU A 328 65.11 -21.13 -86.01
N PRO A 329 66.05 -21.97 -85.51
CA PRO A 329 66.03 -22.37 -84.08
C PRO A 329 66.04 -21.25 -83.10
N GLU A 330 66.72 -20.18 -83.39
CA GLU A 330 66.81 -18.98 -82.49
C GLU A 330 65.52 -18.18 -82.44
N VAL A 331 64.82 -18.05 -83.55
CA VAL A 331 63.54 -17.36 -83.66
C VAL A 331 62.40 -18.19 -82.98
N ALA A 332 62.48 -19.53 -83.15
CA ALA A 332 61.56 -20.43 -82.48
C ALA A 332 61.66 -20.37 -80.91
N ALA A 333 62.90 -20.25 -80.39
CA ALA A 333 63.13 -20.08 -78.96
C ALA A 333 62.62 -18.75 -78.45
N GLN A 334 62.81 -17.65 -79.20
CA GLN A 334 62.23 -16.32 -78.82
C GLN A 334 60.74 -16.31 -78.90
N LEU A 335 60.11 -16.93 -79.84
CA LEU A 335 58.67 -17.08 -79.99
C LEU A 335 58.06 -17.91 -78.77
N ALA A 336 58.74 -19.01 -78.41
CA ALA A 336 58.31 -19.83 -77.24
C ALA A 336 58.43 -19.05 -75.94
N ALA A 337 59.49 -18.24 -75.72
CA ALA A 337 59.59 -17.41 -74.57
C ALA A 337 58.55 -16.30 -74.52
N ALA A 338 58.18 -15.70 -75.66
CA ALA A 338 57.10 -14.70 -75.71
C ALA A 338 55.73 -15.33 -75.50
N GLU A 339 55.47 -16.57 -75.89
CA GLU A 339 54.27 -17.31 -75.63
C GLU A 339 54.10 -17.66 -74.17
N GLU A 340 55.16 -17.98 -73.47
CA GLU A 340 55.19 -18.25 -72.07
C GLU A 340 54.94 -16.98 -71.23
N ALA A 341 55.55 -15.85 -71.62
CA ALA A 341 55.30 -14.56 -71.06
C ALA A 341 53.87 -14.04 -71.26
N LEU A 342 53.22 -14.43 -72.36
CA LEU A 342 51.83 -14.06 -72.65
C LEU A 342 50.80 -14.90 -71.87
N LYS A 343 51.21 -16.05 -71.29
CA LYS A 343 50.38 -16.96 -70.52
C LYS A 343 50.45 -16.66 -69.02
N ALA A 344 51.46 -15.92 -68.52
CA ALA A 344 51.67 -15.52 -67.18
C ALA A 344 50.83 -14.27 -66.86
#